data_3f706375b0e8a6a1ac27812ba5c57396
#
_entry.id   3f706375b0e8a6a1ac27812ba5c57396
#
_cell.length_a   1.000
_cell.length_b   1.000
_cell.length_c   1.000
_cell.angle_alpha   90.00
_cell.angle_beta   90.00
_cell.angle_gamma   90.00
#
_symmetry.space_group_name_H-M   'P 1'
#
loop_
_entity.id
_entity.type
_entity.pdbx_description
1 polymer ?
#
loop_
_entity_poly.entity_id
_entity_poly.type
_entity_poly.pdbx_seq_one_letter_code
_entity_poly.pdbx_strand_id
1 'polypeptide(L)'
;NKQIPCYDFIVADECHYFIADSEFNPKTDISFNWIMQQSGSIKIFMSATMGGFLHLLQYVSPVWHNPIRLPRDYGYIDKLTFFTTEDHIEQIANEVIASNKKAIFFLSSAELTYKIYQHHKEHMIFAVSSSNRHFKNMDHTAIENMIGEKFFDSNILVTTSVLDSGFTLKDSAIDAILIDIFDPEEIIQCIGRKRVIDEQDHVNLYVRNWSNRQINGIIKKLRDKLNRAMLVTKDEDLYHKINERQNDDSGIVINKPVGTDEQGNKIYTKDLSLTKLVGLDYLINNLYDDVLNTGYRKYISRMFDFYHPMSGQCEYDFISKESDNLRLYLDSITGKPFLTAKDRKPLIEAVHITNKDGKLLSNLETLNEALKEQGFPHRIMKYSATVGEKRYRNIWKVMNPQT
;
A
#
# COMPACT_ATOMS: atom_id res chain seq x y z
N ASN A 1 37.58 16.40 16.03
CA ASN A 1 36.82 15.45 16.88
C ASN A 1 35.93 16.29 17.80
N LYS A 2 34.68 16.53 17.40
CA LYS A 2 33.66 17.01 18.34
C LYS A 2 33.34 15.81 19.24
N GLN A 3 33.65 15.93 20.55
CA GLN A 3 33.15 14.98 21.54
C GLN A 3 31.62 14.99 21.47
N ILE A 4 31.04 13.87 21.16
CA ILE A 4 29.58 13.70 21.18
C ILE A 4 29.21 13.63 22.68
N PRO A 5 28.26 14.48 23.14
CA PRO A 5 27.84 14.45 24.53
C PRO A 5 27.24 13.09 24.88
N CYS A 6 27.54 12.56 26.05
CA CYS A 6 26.87 11.39 26.60
C CYS A 6 25.51 11.84 27.15
N TYR A 7 24.44 11.11 26.78
CA TYR A 7 23.10 11.34 27.28
C TYR A 7 22.64 10.15 28.11
N ASP A 8 21.95 10.42 29.23
CA ASP A 8 21.31 9.34 30.01
C ASP A 8 20.12 8.72 29.25
N PHE A 9 19.41 9.53 28.50
CA PHE A 9 18.26 9.13 27.72
C PHE A 9 18.40 9.62 26.27
N ILE A 10 18.02 8.75 25.34
CA ILE A 10 17.88 9.09 23.92
C ILE A 10 16.45 8.70 23.51
N VAL A 11 15.68 9.69 23.09
CA VAL A 11 14.31 9.48 22.58
C VAL A 11 14.31 9.66 21.08
N ALA A 12 13.91 8.63 20.36
CA ALA A 12 13.66 8.67 18.92
C ALA A 12 12.15 8.60 18.69
N ASP A 13 11.55 9.77 18.55
CA ASP A 13 10.16 9.89 18.11
C ASP A 13 10.08 9.61 16.63
N GLU A 14 8.94 9.07 16.17
CA GLU A 14 8.72 8.61 14.79
C GLU A 14 9.82 7.67 14.29
N CYS A 15 10.24 6.72 15.13
CA CYS A 15 11.37 5.82 14.83
C CYS A 15 11.14 4.92 13.58
N HIS A 16 9.89 4.81 13.08
CA HIS A 16 9.61 4.21 11.77
C HIS A 16 10.39 4.89 10.64
N TYR A 17 10.79 6.17 10.82
CA TYR A 17 11.68 6.91 9.93
C TYR A 17 12.91 6.11 9.50
N PHE A 18 13.52 5.32 10.37
CA PHE A 18 14.71 4.53 10.02
C PHE A 18 14.42 3.49 8.94
N ILE A 19 13.18 3.06 8.80
CA ILE A 19 12.73 2.10 7.80
C ILE A 19 12.02 2.81 6.65
N ALA A 20 10.99 3.60 6.91
CA ALA A 20 10.16 4.23 5.89
C ALA A 20 10.97 5.20 5.01
N ASP A 21 11.78 6.08 5.62
CA ASP A 21 12.58 7.05 4.88
C ASP A 21 13.87 6.45 4.29
N SER A 22 14.23 5.24 4.66
CA SER A 22 15.47 4.61 4.21
C SER A 22 15.53 4.51 2.67
N GLU A 23 14.41 4.39 1.99
CA GLU A 23 14.36 4.34 0.53
C GLU A 23 14.87 5.63 -0.11
N PHE A 24 14.65 6.77 0.51
CA PHE A 24 14.98 8.10 0.00
C PHE A 24 16.17 8.75 0.71
N ASN A 25 16.45 8.36 1.94
CA ASN A 25 17.47 8.98 2.79
C ASN A 25 18.65 8.04 3.05
N PRO A 26 19.83 8.30 2.44
CA PRO A 26 21.01 7.45 2.63
C PRO A 26 21.66 7.58 4.02
N LYS A 27 21.13 8.43 4.90
CA LYS A 27 21.70 8.69 6.23
C LYS A 27 20.98 7.95 7.36
N THR A 28 19.92 7.21 7.07
CA THR A 28 19.15 6.46 8.09
C THR A 28 20.03 5.47 8.84
N ASP A 29 20.91 4.73 8.15
CA ASP A 29 21.89 3.83 8.77
C ASP A 29 22.85 4.56 9.70
N ILE A 30 23.30 5.76 9.32
CA ILE A 30 24.23 6.56 10.13
C ILE A 30 23.59 6.97 11.45
N SER A 31 22.37 7.50 11.37
CA SER A 31 21.63 7.94 12.56
C SER A 31 21.24 6.77 13.46
N PHE A 32 20.77 5.67 12.88
CA PHE A 32 20.44 4.45 13.62
C PHE A 32 21.66 3.88 14.33
N ASN A 33 22.78 3.69 13.62
CA ASN A 33 24.01 3.15 14.18
C ASN A 33 24.57 4.05 15.28
N TRP A 34 24.47 5.38 15.12
CA TRP A 34 24.91 6.32 16.16
C TRP A 34 24.11 6.12 17.45
N ILE A 35 22.78 6.01 17.38
CA ILE A 35 21.93 5.74 18.56
C ILE A 35 22.29 4.40 19.18
N MET A 36 22.45 3.35 18.39
CA MET A 36 22.73 2.00 18.88
C MET A 36 24.10 1.90 19.59
N GLN A 37 25.09 2.67 19.15
CA GLN A 37 26.42 2.72 19.74
C GLN A 37 26.47 3.42 21.13
N GLN A 38 25.41 4.13 21.53
CA GLN A 38 25.36 4.78 22.85
C GLN A 38 25.07 3.75 23.95
N SER A 39 26.08 2.98 24.38
CA SER A 39 25.92 1.85 25.31
C SER A 39 25.46 2.24 26.73
N GLY A 40 25.74 3.47 27.15
CA GLY A 40 25.36 3.98 28.49
C GLY A 40 23.99 4.63 28.57
N SER A 41 23.29 4.79 27.43
CA SER A 41 22.02 5.52 27.37
C SER A 41 20.82 4.57 27.38
N ILE A 42 19.75 4.96 28.06
CA ILE A 42 18.42 4.36 27.90
C ILE A 42 17.84 4.89 26.61
N LYS A 43 17.43 3.98 25.72
CA LYS A 43 16.86 4.31 24.41
C LYS A 43 15.37 4.09 24.42
N ILE A 44 14.61 5.11 24.06
CA ILE A 44 13.14 5.09 23.94
C ILE A 44 12.80 5.33 22.48
N PHE A 45 12.14 4.37 21.86
CA PHE A 45 11.69 4.47 20.47
C PHE A 45 10.17 4.54 20.45
N MET A 46 9.64 5.52 19.75
CA MET A 46 8.18 5.76 19.66
C MET A 46 7.76 5.88 18.20
N SER A 47 6.65 5.28 17.84
CA SER A 47 6.01 5.43 16.53
C SER A 47 4.59 4.87 16.54
N ALA A 48 3.74 5.40 15.66
CA ALA A 48 2.45 4.80 15.34
C ALA A 48 2.60 3.47 14.58
N THR A 49 3.68 3.29 13.80
CA THR A 49 3.96 2.09 13.01
C THR A 49 5.31 1.52 13.42
N MET A 50 5.29 0.46 14.20
CA MET A 50 6.47 -0.11 14.82
C MET A 50 6.98 -1.41 14.17
N GLY A 51 6.22 -2.00 13.24
CA GLY A 51 6.51 -3.35 12.73
C GLY A 51 7.88 -3.46 12.08
N GLY A 52 8.16 -2.63 11.10
CA GLY A 52 9.46 -2.60 10.42
C GLY A 52 10.62 -2.25 11.36
N PHE A 53 10.39 -1.32 12.28
CA PHE A 53 11.43 -0.94 13.23
C PHE A 53 11.71 -2.05 14.28
N LEU A 54 10.71 -2.74 14.76
CA LEU A 54 10.89 -3.92 15.64
C LEU A 54 11.65 -5.03 14.92
N HIS A 55 11.37 -5.23 13.63
CA HIS A 55 12.11 -6.19 12.81
C HIS A 55 13.59 -5.80 12.69
N LEU A 56 13.88 -4.50 12.52
CA LEU A 56 15.26 -3.98 12.53
C LEU A 56 15.95 -4.21 13.88
N LEU A 57 15.29 -3.92 14.99
CA LEU A 57 15.85 -4.17 16.32
C LEU A 57 16.15 -5.65 16.55
N GLN A 58 15.26 -6.54 16.14
CA GLN A 58 15.47 -8.00 16.24
C GLN A 58 16.66 -8.47 15.41
N TYR A 59 16.85 -7.85 14.23
CA TYR A 59 17.95 -8.20 13.33
C TYR A 59 19.32 -7.81 13.91
N VAL A 60 19.43 -6.61 14.53
CA VAL A 60 20.74 -6.10 15.05
C VAL A 60 21.04 -6.47 16.47
N SER A 61 20.03 -6.72 17.28
CA SER A 61 20.18 -7.03 18.69
C SER A 61 19.04 -7.95 19.15
N PRO A 62 19.28 -9.27 19.19
CA PRO A 62 18.27 -10.22 19.67
C PRO A 62 18.01 -10.10 21.18
N VAL A 63 18.50 -9.05 21.84
CA VAL A 63 18.23 -8.77 23.26
C VAL A 63 16.76 -8.40 23.44
N TRP A 64 16.24 -8.76 24.58
CA TRP A 64 14.86 -8.55 24.97
C TRP A 64 14.46 -7.07 24.91
N HIS A 65 13.48 -6.75 24.06
CA HIS A 65 12.85 -5.44 24.00
C HIS A 65 11.51 -5.51 24.72
N ASN A 66 11.19 -4.50 25.50
CA ASN A 66 9.90 -4.42 26.20
C ASN A 66 8.96 -3.46 25.47
N PRO A 67 8.21 -3.91 24.45
CA PRO A 67 7.30 -3.06 23.70
C PRO A 67 6.07 -2.72 24.55
N ILE A 68 5.81 -1.43 24.74
CA ILE A 68 4.56 -0.92 25.29
C ILE A 68 3.66 -0.59 24.10
N ARG A 69 2.52 -1.27 23.99
CA ARG A 69 1.51 -1.00 22.95
C ARG A 69 0.37 -0.19 23.54
N LEU A 70 0.17 1.00 23.01
CA LEU A 70 -1.03 1.77 23.28
C LEU A 70 -2.14 1.33 22.32
N PRO A 71 -3.37 1.14 22.80
CA PRO A 71 -4.49 0.84 21.92
C PRO A 71 -4.70 1.99 20.94
N ARG A 72 -5.01 1.64 19.70
CA ARG A 72 -5.46 2.61 18.69
C ARG A 72 -6.97 2.67 18.75
N ASP A 73 -7.49 3.86 18.57
CA ASP A 73 -8.93 4.09 18.44
C ASP A 73 -9.23 4.57 17.01
N TYR A 74 -10.00 3.79 16.29
CA TYR A 74 -10.48 4.10 14.95
C TYR A 74 -11.99 4.34 14.92
N GLY A 75 -12.64 4.52 16.08
CA GLY A 75 -14.06 4.77 16.19
C GLY A 75 -14.57 6.04 15.47
N TYR A 76 -13.64 6.90 15.05
CA TYR A 76 -13.94 8.06 14.20
C TYR A 76 -14.09 7.71 12.71
N ILE A 77 -13.82 6.47 12.29
CA ILE A 77 -14.06 6.02 10.92
C ILE A 77 -15.45 5.42 10.85
N ASP A 78 -16.41 6.14 10.25
CA ASP A 78 -17.79 5.70 10.16
C ASP A 78 -17.99 4.55 9.19
N LYS A 79 -17.23 4.56 8.09
CA LYS A 79 -17.45 3.63 6.99
C LYS A 79 -16.15 3.27 6.30
N LEU A 80 -15.97 1.98 6.06
CA LEU A 80 -14.90 1.46 5.22
C LEU A 80 -15.46 1.06 3.86
N THR A 81 -14.90 1.63 2.78
CA THR A 81 -15.32 1.35 1.41
C THR A 81 -14.12 0.94 0.58
N PHE A 82 -14.21 -0.18 -0.12
CA PHE A 82 -13.18 -0.60 -1.05
C PHE A 82 -13.51 -0.19 -2.49
N PHE A 83 -12.48 0.19 -3.24
CA PHE A 83 -12.57 0.45 -4.69
C PHE A 83 -11.44 -0.28 -5.44
N THR A 84 -11.49 -0.38 -6.78
CA THR A 84 -10.52 -1.20 -7.54
C THR A 84 -9.77 -0.46 -8.64
N THR A 85 -10.35 0.57 -9.24
CA THR A 85 -9.82 1.21 -10.46
C THR A 85 -9.58 2.70 -10.26
N GLU A 86 -8.80 3.30 -11.16
CA GLU A 86 -8.61 4.75 -11.21
C GLU A 86 -9.93 5.49 -11.52
N ASP A 87 -10.83 4.90 -12.32
CA ASP A 87 -12.14 5.49 -12.62
C ASP A 87 -12.99 5.67 -11.36
N HIS A 88 -12.83 4.79 -10.37
CA HIS A 88 -13.51 4.96 -9.07
C HIS A 88 -12.93 6.15 -8.28
N ILE A 89 -11.64 6.46 -8.41
CA ILE A 89 -11.05 7.66 -7.80
C ILE A 89 -11.70 8.91 -8.39
N GLU A 90 -11.87 8.96 -9.72
CA GLU A 90 -12.58 10.04 -10.41
C GLU A 90 -14.05 10.13 -9.99
N GLN A 91 -14.72 9.00 -9.83
CA GLN A 91 -16.10 8.96 -9.36
C GLN A 91 -16.21 9.54 -7.94
N ILE A 92 -15.36 9.10 -7.01
CA ILE A 92 -15.35 9.59 -5.62
C ILE A 92 -15.03 11.09 -5.60
N ALA A 93 -14.08 11.56 -6.42
CA ALA A 93 -13.77 12.97 -6.54
C ALA A 93 -14.99 13.79 -6.96
N ASN A 94 -15.71 13.34 -8.00
CA ASN A 94 -16.94 14.00 -8.45
C ASN A 94 -18.02 14.02 -7.37
N GLU A 95 -18.19 12.94 -6.60
CA GLU A 95 -19.17 12.85 -5.50
C GLU A 95 -18.82 13.82 -4.35
N VAL A 96 -17.55 13.91 -3.97
CA VAL A 96 -17.06 14.86 -2.95
C VAL A 96 -17.31 16.30 -3.39
N ILE A 97 -16.96 16.65 -4.63
CA ILE A 97 -17.14 17.98 -5.19
C ILE A 97 -18.62 18.33 -5.28
N ALA A 98 -19.44 17.45 -5.86
CA ALA A 98 -20.89 17.68 -6.03
C ALA A 98 -21.62 17.85 -4.69
N SER A 99 -21.17 17.17 -3.64
CA SER A 99 -21.73 17.31 -2.29
C SER A 99 -21.13 18.45 -1.48
N ASN A 100 -20.21 19.21 -2.05
CA ASN A 100 -19.45 20.28 -1.39
C ASN A 100 -18.78 19.84 -0.09
N LYS A 101 -18.30 18.60 -0.05
CA LYS A 101 -17.55 18.01 1.05
C LYS A 101 -16.06 18.21 0.88
N LYS A 102 -15.29 17.86 1.92
CA LYS A 102 -13.82 17.86 1.87
C LYS A 102 -13.26 16.44 1.97
N ALA A 103 -12.15 16.21 1.26
CA ALA A 103 -11.45 14.91 1.30
C ALA A 103 -9.93 15.05 1.16
N ILE A 104 -9.21 14.03 1.61
CA ILE A 104 -7.77 13.85 1.34
C ILE A 104 -7.60 12.59 0.50
N PHE A 105 -6.89 12.72 -0.63
CA PHE A 105 -6.56 11.60 -1.51
C PHE A 105 -5.06 11.32 -1.46
N PHE A 106 -4.69 10.17 -0.93
CA PHE A 106 -3.33 9.65 -0.95
C PHE A 106 -3.19 8.63 -2.08
N LEU A 107 -2.44 9.00 -3.13
CA LEU A 107 -2.32 8.18 -4.33
C LEU A 107 -0.92 7.58 -4.46
N SER A 108 -0.85 6.41 -5.10
CA SER A 108 0.35 5.58 -5.21
C SER A 108 1.45 6.17 -6.09
N SER A 109 1.15 7.14 -6.94
CA SER A 109 2.15 7.77 -7.81
C SER A 109 1.86 9.24 -8.06
N ALA A 110 2.92 10.04 -8.19
CA ALA A 110 2.81 11.46 -8.52
C ALA A 110 2.19 11.72 -9.91
N GLU A 111 2.32 10.78 -10.84
CA GLU A 111 1.68 10.86 -12.17
C GLU A 111 0.16 10.77 -12.05
N LEU A 112 -0.31 9.78 -11.30
CA LEU A 112 -1.74 9.62 -11.03
C LEU A 112 -2.29 10.82 -10.26
N THR A 113 -1.56 11.27 -9.23
CA THR A 113 -1.90 12.46 -8.43
C THR A 113 -2.06 13.69 -9.32
N TYR A 114 -1.10 13.93 -10.23
CA TYR A 114 -1.15 15.06 -11.14
C TYR A 114 -2.26 14.93 -12.20
N LYS A 115 -2.52 13.72 -12.70
CA LYS A 115 -3.62 13.43 -13.64
C LYS A 115 -4.97 13.79 -13.00
N ILE A 116 -5.26 13.29 -11.79
CA ILE A 116 -6.50 13.58 -11.07
C ILE A 116 -6.63 15.08 -10.80
N TYR A 117 -5.55 15.72 -10.33
CA TYR A 117 -5.52 17.16 -10.13
C TYR A 117 -5.88 17.93 -11.41
N GLN A 118 -5.33 17.54 -12.57
CA GLN A 118 -5.59 18.25 -13.83
C GLN A 118 -7.06 18.23 -14.25
N HIS A 119 -7.80 17.17 -13.91
CA HIS A 119 -9.22 17.07 -14.22
C HIS A 119 -10.11 17.97 -13.33
N HIS A 120 -9.62 18.33 -12.13
CA HIS A 120 -10.41 19.01 -11.11
C HIS A 120 -9.69 20.21 -10.47
N LYS A 121 -8.85 20.92 -11.20
CA LYS A 121 -7.96 22.00 -10.68
C LYS A 121 -8.63 23.02 -9.78
N GLU A 122 -9.85 23.44 -10.11
CA GLU A 122 -10.57 24.48 -9.38
C GLU A 122 -11.07 24.00 -8.00
N HIS A 123 -11.06 22.68 -7.78
CA HIS A 123 -11.56 22.03 -6.57
C HIS A 123 -10.48 21.33 -5.76
N MET A 124 -9.23 21.35 -6.23
CA MET A 124 -8.16 20.55 -5.61
C MET A 124 -6.92 21.38 -5.29
N ILE A 125 -6.30 21.06 -4.15
CA ILE A 125 -4.90 21.38 -3.87
C ILE A 125 -4.06 20.17 -4.21
N PHE A 126 -2.97 20.39 -4.94
CA PHE A 126 -2.05 19.35 -5.37
C PHE A 126 -0.71 19.47 -4.63
N ALA A 127 -0.24 18.37 -4.06
CA ALA A 127 1.02 18.36 -3.34
C ALA A 127 1.84 17.08 -3.62
N VAL A 128 3.12 17.27 -3.90
CA VAL A 128 4.10 16.18 -4.13
C VAL A 128 5.47 16.59 -3.59
N SER A 129 6.39 15.62 -3.47
CA SER A 129 7.76 15.86 -3.04
C SER A 129 8.50 16.87 -3.92
N SER A 130 9.40 17.65 -3.29
CA SER A 130 10.28 18.60 -3.99
C SER A 130 11.20 17.95 -5.02
N SER A 131 11.48 16.65 -4.92
CA SER A 131 12.25 15.89 -5.90
C SER A 131 11.44 15.50 -7.14
N ASN A 132 10.11 15.65 -7.11
CA ASN A 132 9.25 15.23 -8.20
C ASN A 132 9.19 16.28 -9.31
N ARG A 133 9.13 15.82 -10.57
CA ARG A 133 9.03 16.73 -11.75
C ARG A 133 7.79 17.62 -11.76
N HIS A 134 6.71 17.20 -11.10
CA HIS A 134 5.46 17.94 -10.99
C HIS A 134 5.45 18.96 -9.84
N PHE A 135 6.49 19.03 -9.01
CA PHE A 135 6.62 19.99 -7.90
C PHE A 135 6.41 21.45 -8.36
N LYS A 136 6.90 21.80 -9.53
CA LYS A 136 6.72 23.13 -10.14
C LYS A 136 5.28 23.51 -10.47
N ASN A 137 4.35 22.53 -10.46
CA ASN A 137 2.94 22.73 -10.77
C ASN A 137 2.08 22.90 -9.49
N MET A 138 2.71 22.87 -8.32
CA MET A 138 2.04 23.08 -7.04
C MET A 138 1.75 24.58 -6.84
N ASP A 139 0.65 24.87 -6.15
CA ASP A 139 0.45 26.18 -5.55
C ASP A 139 1.16 26.20 -4.18
N HIS A 140 2.38 26.69 -4.18
CA HIS A 140 3.21 26.74 -2.97
C HIS A 140 2.59 27.59 -1.87
N THR A 141 1.92 28.70 -2.24
CA THR A 141 1.26 29.59 -1.27
C THR A 141 0.08 28.88 -0.60
N ALA A 142 -0.73 28.16 -1.37
CA ALA A 142 -1.83 27.37 -0.81
C ALA A 142 -1.32 26.26 0.13
N ILE A 143 -0.21 25.61 -0.23
CA ILE A 143 0.42 24.57 0.61
C ILE A 143 1.01 25.16 1.90
N GLU A 144 1.72 26.29 1.82
CA GLU A 144 2.27 26.97 3.01
C GLU A 144 1.17 27.42 3.95
N ASN A 145 0.09 27.98 3.44
CA ASN A 145 -1.08 28.37 4.21
C ASN A 145 -1.73 27.14 4.89
N MET A 146 -1.94 26.05 4.13
CA MET A 146 -2.49 24.79 4.66
C MET A 146 -1.63 24.23 5.81
N ILE A 147 -0.31 24.24 5.68
CA ILE A 147 0.59 23.79 6.74
C ILE A 147 0.52 24.68 7.97
N GLY A 148 0.47 26.00 7.78
CA GLY A 148 0.41 26.97 8.86
C GLY A 148 -0.92 26.94 9.63
N GLU A 149 -2.02 26.91 8.91
CA GLU A 149 -3.37 26.97 9.46
C GLU A 149 -3.97 25.62 9.81
N LYS A 150 -3.36 24.53 9.29
CA LYS A 150 -3.77 23.13 9.50
C LYS A 150 -5.15 22.79 8.90
N PHE A 151 -5.61 23.56 7.94
CA PHE A 151 -6.79 23.30 7.12
C PHE A 151 -6.57 23.80 5.69
N PHE A 152 -7.49 23.49 4.79
CA PHE A 152 -7.46 23.96 3.39
C PHE A 152 -8.89 24.32 2.91
N ASP A 153 -9.01 25.25 1.96
CA ASP A 153 -10.31 25.75 1.48
C ASP A 153 -10.92 24.95 0.33
N SER A 154 -10.10 24.27 -0.45
CA SER A 154 -10.57 23.44 -1.58
C SER A 154 -11.35 22.21 -1.12
N ASN A 155 -12.06 21.56 -2.04
CA ASN A 155 -12.76 20.32 -1.74
C ASN A 155 -11.82 19.14 -1.48
N ILE A 156 -10.72 19.04 -2.23
CA ILE A 156 -9.83 17.87 -2.15
C ILE A 156 -8.36 18.30 -2.06
N LEU A 157 -7.65 17.75 -1.07
CA LEU A 157 -6.20 17.69 -1.09
C LEU A 157 -5.79 16.38 -1.76
N VAL A 158 -5.14 16.45 -2.93
CA VAL A 158 -4.61 15.27 -3.60
C VAL A 158 -3.09 15.22 -3.51
N THR A 159 -2.55 14.11 -3.00
CA THR A 159 -1.12 13.96 -2.70
C THR A 159 -0.65 12.51 -2.83
N THR A 160 0.66 12.31 -2.73
CA THR A 160 1.26 10.99 -2.50
C THR A 160 1.55 10.81 -1.00
N SER A 161 1.97 9.62 -0.59
CA SER A 161 2.41 9.34 0.79
C SER A 161 3.57 10.24 1.25
N VAL A 162 4.28 10.87 0.34
CA VAL A 162 5.50 11.67 0.57
C VAL A 162 5.26 13.03 1.25
N LEU A 163 4.03 13.49 1.45
CA LEU A 163 3.79 14.62 2.37
C LEU A 163 4.01 14.22 3.85
N ASP A 164 4.90 13.31 4.03
CA ASP A 164 5.18 12.56 5.24
C ASP A 164 5.76 13.36 6.38
N SER A 165 6.54 14.35 6.11
CA SER A 165 7.31 14.99 7.14
C SER A 165 6.57 16.17 7.78
N GLY A 166 5.66 15.82 8.70
CA GLY A 166 5.29 16.78 9.76
C GLY A 166 4.06 17.64 9.52
N PHE A 167 3.31 17.45 8.41
CA PHE A 167 2.07 18.16 8.28
C PHE A 167 0.91 17.42 8.99
N THR A 168 0.04 18.17 9.60
CA THR A 168 -1.12 17.64 10.32
C THR A 168 -2.31 18.55 10.01
N LEU A 169 -3.42 17.97 9.62
CA LEU A 169 -4.66 18.70 9.41
C LEU A 169 -5.58 18.59 10.65
N LYS A 170 -6.10 19.72 11.07
CA LYS A 170 -7.12 19.85 12.12
C LYS A 170 -8.35 20.52 11.49
N ASP A 171 -9.06 19.77 10.69
CA ASP A 171 -10.20 20.25 9.91
C ASP A 171 -11.32 19.22 10.01
N SER A 172 -12.34 19.52 10.82
CA SER A 172 -13.52 18.66 10.98
C SER A 172 -14.42 18.62 9.75
N ALA A 173 -14.21 19.52 8.78
CA ALA A 173 -14.93 19.46 7.50
C ALA A 173 -14.43 18.36 6.57
N ILE A 174 -13.30 17.72 6.87
CA ILE A 174 -12.80 16.57 6.10
C ILE A 174 -13.69 15.36 6.41
N ASP A 175 -14.53 15.00 5.45
CA ASP A 175 -15.52 13.91 5.52
C ASP A 175 -14.99 12.59 4.96
N ALA A 176 -13.93 12.63 4.13
CA ALA A 176 -13.41 11.43 3.50
C ALA A 176 -11.88 11.39 3.38
N ILE A 177 -11.34 10.19 3.51
CA ILE A 177 -9.93 9.89 3.19
C ILE A 177 -9.92 8.76 2.17
N LEU A 178 -9.26 8.98 1.02
CA LEU A 178 -9.07 7.98 -0.02
C LEU A 178 -7.60 7.59 -0.08
N ILE A 179 -7.34 6.27 -0.10
CA ILE A 179 -5.99 5.71 -0.07
C ILE A 179 -5.82 4.69 -1.19
N ASP A 180 -4.96 5.01 -2.15
CA ASP A 180 -4.48 4.12 -3.23
C ASP A 180 -3.04 3.67 -2.95
N ILE A 181 -2.80 3.08 -1.78
CA ILE A 181 -1.51 2.59 -1.32
C ILE A 181 -1.67 1.14 -0.90
N PHE A 182 -0.65 0.31 -1.15
CA PHE A 182 -0.70 -1.12 -0.83
C PHE A 182 -0.07 -1.46 0.52
N ASP A 183 0.85 -0.62 1.02
CA ASP A 183 1.55 -0.84 2.29
C ASP A 183 0.64 -0.49 3.48
N PRO A 184 0.33 -1.47 4.34
CA PRO A 184 -0.54 -1.23 5.49
C PRO A 184 0.02 -0.22 6.50
N GLU A 185 1.33 -0.12 6.68
CA GLU A 185 1.92 0.86 7.60
C GLU A 185 1.82 2.27 7.04
N GLU A 186 2.02 2.45 5.72
CA GLU A 186 1.77 3.74 5.05
C GLU A 186 0.29 4.16 5.14
N ILE A 187 -0.66 3.22 5.01
CA ILE A 187 -2.10 3.51 5.19
C ILE A 187 -2.36 4.13 6.57
N ILE A 188 -1.79 3.56 7.63
CA ILE A 188 -1.91 4.09 8.99
C ILE A 188 -1.34 5.50 9.09
N GLN A 189 -0.19 5.76 8.50
CA GLN A 189 0.45 7.08 8.47
C GLN A 189 -0.43 8.10 7.74
N CYS A 190 -0.97 7.73 6.58
CA CYS A 190 -1.86 8.60 5.80
C CYS A 190 -3.10 9.01 6.59
N ILE A 191 -3.77 8.06 7.25
CA ILE A 191 -4.95 8.34 8.08
C ILE A 191 -4.58 9.25 9.24
N GLY A 192 -3.43 9.05 9.87
CA GLY A 192 -2.93 9.87 10.96
C GLY A 192 -2.69 11.34 10.63
N ARG A 193 -2.67 11.73 9.34
CA ARG A 193 -2.52 13.13 8.93
C ARG A 193 -3.75 13.99 9.25
N LYS A 194 -4.93 13.41 9.24
CA LYS A 194 -6.10 14.04 9.83
C LYS A 194 -6.14 13.75 11.32
N ARG A 195 -6.13 14.81 12.13
CA ARG A 195 -6.32 14.70 13.59
C ARG A 195 -7.78 14.84 13.93
N VAL A 196 -8.28 13.90 14.70
CA VAL A 196 -9.61 13.99 15.31
C VAL A 196 -9.62 15.16 16.30
N ILE A 197 -10.61 16.02 16.19
CA ILE A 197 -10.73 17.23 17.03
C ILE A 197 -11.62 16.95 18.23
N ASP A 198 -12.74 16.28 18.02
CA ASP A 198 -13.72 15.92 19.04
C ASP A 198 -14.45 14.62 18.68
N GLU A 199 -15.40 14.20 19.52
CA GLU A 199 -16.19 12.99 19.36
C GLU A 199 -17.18 13.01 18.17
N GLN A 200 -17.39 14.16 17.55
CA GLN A 200 -18.27 14.32 16.38
C GLN A 200 -17.49 14.37 15.07
N ASP A 201 -16.16 14.34 15.17
CA ASP A 201 -15.28 14.42 14.01
C ASP A 201 -15.07 13.02 13.41
N HIS A 202 -15.83 12.72 12.36
CA HIS A 202 -15.85 11.43 11.70
C HIS A 202 -15.40 11.50 10.24
N VAL A 203 -14.92 10.37 9.69
CA VAL A 203 -14.52 10.28 8.29
C VAL A 203 -14.98 8.96 7.65
N ASN A 204 -15.23 9.00 6.35
CA ASN A 204 -15.40 7.83 5.50
C ASN A 204 -14.05 7.42 4.91
N LEU A 205 -13.66 6.17 5.08
CA LEU A 205 -12.39 5.65 4.59
C LEU A 205 -12.59 4.85 3.29
N TYR A 206 -11.94 5.31 2.23
CA TYR A 206 -11.89 4.61 0.93
C TYR A 206 -10.51 4.00 0.73
N VAL A 207 -10.42 2.69 0.55
CA VAL A 207 -9.14 1.98 0.37
C VAL A 207 -9.17 1.18 -0.92
N ARG A 208 -8.11 1.30 -1.73
CA ARG A 208 -7.97 0.45 -2.91
C ARG A 208 -7.88 -1.01 -2.51
N ASN A 209 -8.71 -1.84 -3.13
CA ASN A 209 -8.62 -3.29 -2.99
C ASN A 209 -7.53 -3.86 -3.89
N TRP A 210 -6.49 -4.42 -3.28
CA TRP A 210 -5.41 -5.09 -3.99
C TRP A 210 -5.69 -6.58 -4.06
N SER A 211 -5.78 -7.12 -5.28
CA SER A 211 -5.96 -8.55 -5.48
C SER A 211 -4.71 -9.34 -5.09
N ASN A 212 -4.88 -10.59 -4.71
CA ASN A 212 -3.75 -11.48 -4.40
C ASN A 212 -2.74 -11.56 -5.55
N ARG A 213 -3.19 -11.48 -6.80
CA ARG A 213 -2.32 -11.45 -7.98
C ARG A 213 -1.45 -10.20 -8.02
N GLN A 214 -2.03 -9.03 -7.72
CA GLN A 214 -1.30 -7.76 -7.68
C GLN A 214 -0.28 -7.78 -6.54
N ILE A 215 -0.67 -8.22 -5.34
CA ILE A 215 0.22 -8.35 -4.18
C ILE A 215 1.37 -9.32 -4.46
N ASN A 216 1.10 -10.50 -5.03
CA ASN A 216 2.15 -11.43 -5.46
C ASN A 216 3.10 -10.81 -6.50
N GLY A 217 2.57 -9.99 -7.41
CA GLY A 217 3.39 -9.24 -8.37
C GLY A 217 4.31 -8.22 -7.70
N ILE A 218 3.83 -7.53 -6.66
CA ILE A 218 4.61 -6.61 -5.84
C ILE A 218 5.71 -7.38 -5.09
N ILE A 219 5.34 -8.43 -4.35
CA ILE A 219 6.29 -9.27 -3.62
C ILE A 219 7.40 -9.79 -4.53
N LYS A 220 7.05 -10.25 -5.73
CA LYS A 220 8.05 -10.73 -6.70
C LYS A 220 9.05 -9.63 -7.07
N LYS A 221 8.57 -8.41 -7.38
CA LYS A 221 9.45 -7.28 -7.71
C LYS A 221 10.36 -6.91 -6.54
N LEU A 222 9.83 -6.90 -5.32
CA LEU A 222 10.59 -6.60 -4.11
C LEU A 222 11.66 -7.67 -3.84
N ARG A 223 11.32 -8.96 -4.00
CA ARG A 223 12.29 -10.07 -3.88
C ARG A 223 13.38 -10.01 -4.94
N ASP A 224 13.04 -9.68 -6.19
CA ASP A 224 14.02 -9.53 -7.26
C ASP A 224 14.99 -8.38 -6.95
N LYS A 225 14.49 -7.28 -6.38
CA LYS A 225 15.27 -6.13 -5.91
C LYS A 225 16.23 -6.54 -4.78
N LEU A 226 15.70 -7.24 -3.77
CA LEU A 226 16.47 -7.76 -2.65
C LEU A 226 17.56 -8.73 -3.10
N ASN A 227 17.22 -9.70 -3.94
CA ASN A 227 18.15 -10.71 -4.43
C ASN A 227 19.31 -10.09 -5.23
N ARG A 228 19.03 -9.07 -6.06
CA ARG A 228 20.08 -8.34 -6.79
C ARG A 228 21.03 -7.61 -5.84
N ALA A 229 20.52 -6.92 -4.84
CA ALA A 229 21.33 -6.22 -3.86
C ALA A 229 22.23 -7.20 -3.07
N MET A 230 21.70 -8.36 -2.69
CA MET A 230 22.45 -9.39 -1.95
C MET A 230 23.63 -9.97 -2.74
N LEU A 231 23.70 -9.80 -4.06
CA LEU A 231 24.86 -10.21 -4.85
C LEU A 231 26.14 -9.47 -4.46
N VAL A 232 26.03 -8.23 -3.98
CA VAL A 232 27.18 -7.43 -3.50
C VAL A 232 28.03 -8.21 -2.49
N THR A 233 27.37 -8.99 -1.62
CA THR A 233 28.04 -9.77 -0.57
C THR A 233 28.26 -11.24 -0.93
N LYS A 234 27.49 -11.77 -1.90
CA LYS A 234 27.52 -13.20 -2.27
C LYS A 234 28.36 -13.47 -3.50
N ASP A 235 28.34 -12.60 -4.48
CA ASP A 235 29.01 -12.71 -5.78
C ASP A 235 29.16 -11.33 -6.42
N GLU A 236 30.19 -10.59 -5.98
CA GLU A 236 30.44 -9.20 -6.42
C GLU A 236 30.70 -9.13 -7.93
N ASP A 237 31.36 -10.14 -8.51
CA ASP A 237 31.58 -10.19 -9.96
C ASP A 237 30.29 -10.30 -10.74
N LEU A 238 29.35 -11.14 -10.28
CA LEU A 238 28.05 -11.27 -10.90
C LEU A 238 27.22 -9.98 -10.71
N TYR A 239 27.31 -9.35 -9.53
CA TYR A 239 26.67 -8.05 -9.29
C TYR A 239 27.14 -7.01 -10.32
N HIS A 240 28.45 -6.88 -10.52
CA HIS A 240 29.01 -5.95 -11.50
C HIS A 240 28.57 -6.28 -12.93
N LYS A 241 28.62 -7.54 -13.34
CA LYS A 241 28.17 -7.97 -14.68
C LYS A 241 26.71 -7.65 -14.98
N ILE A 242 25.82 -7.80 -13.96
CA ILE A 242 24.40 -7.49 -14.13
C ILE A 242 24.19 -5.97 -14.22
N ASN A 243 24.94 -5.18 -13.41
CA ASN A 243 24.76 -3.74 -13.31
C ASN A 243 25.64 -2.92 -14.28
N GLU A 244 26.55 -3.53 -15.04
CA GLU A 244 27.31 -2.86 -16.12
C GLU A 244 26.41 -2.20 -17.17
N ARG A 245 25.20 -2.77 -17.40
CA ARG A 245 24.23 -2.29 -18.41
C ARG A 245 23.01 -1.57 -17.82
N GLN A 246 22.83 -1.67 -16.52
CA GLN A 246 21.70 -1.09 -15.81
C GLN A 246 22.19 -0.54 -14.47
N ASN A 247 21.89 0.72 -14.16
CA ASN A 247 22.14 1.23 -12.82
C ASN A 247 21.40 0.39 -11.78
N ASP A 248 22.05 0.16 -10.64
CA ASP A 248 21.38 -0.49 -9.52
C ASP A 248 20.23 0.41 -8.99
N ASP A 249 19.01 0.03 -9.31
CA ASP A 249 17.78 0.70 -8.90
C ASP A 249 17.25 0.20 -7.54
N SER A 250 18.01 -0.68 -6.87
CA SER A 250 17.58 -1.24 -5.58
C SER A 250 17.57 -0.18 -4.47
N GLY A 251 18.46 0.81 -4.58
CA GLY A 251 18.70 1.78 -3.53
C GLY A 251 19.30 1.19 -2.25
N ILE A 252 19.46 -0.15 -2.17
CA ILE A 252 19.99 -0.88 -1.01
C ILE A 252 21.51 -0.85 -1.00
N VAL A 253 22.13 -0.87 -2.18
CA VAL A 253 23.59 -0.86 -2.31
C VAL A 253 24.09 0.58 -2.15
N ILE A 254 25.02 0.75 -1.21
CA ILE A 254 25.63 2.06 -0.89
C ILE A 254 27.14 2.04 -1.12
N ASN A 255 27.71 3.21 -1.37
CA ASN A 255 29.16 3.39 -1.39
C ASN A 255 29.66 3.71 0.01
N LYS A 256 30.43 2.82 0.60
CA LYS A 256 31.05 2.98 1.93
C LYS A 256 32.50 3.40 1.80
N PRO A 257 32.92 4.51 2.40
CA PRO A 257 34.32 4.90 2.39
C PRO A 257 35.15 3.92 3.23
N VAL A 258 36.23 3.38 2.66
CA VAL A 258 37.14 2.42 3.30
C VAL A 258 38.53 2.98 3.55
N GLY A 259 38.84 4.15 3.00
CA GLY A 259 40.14 4.79 3.18
C GLY A 259 40.35 5.97 2.23
N THR A 260 41.60 6.38 2.11
CA THR A 260 42.05 7.38 1.13
C THR A 260 43.24 6.82 0.37
N ASP A 261 43.34 7.15 -0.92
CA ASP A 261 44.52 6.83 -1.74
C ASP A 261 45.73 7.74 -1.41
N GLU A 262 46.85 7.49 -2.03
CA GLU A 262 48.09 8.27 -1.86
C GLU A 262 47.93 9.74 -2.26
N GLN A 263 46.91 10.07 -3.06
CA GLN A 263 46.59 11.42 -3.52
C GLN A 263 45.52 12.11 -2.64
N GLY A 264 45.03 11.44 -1.57
CA GLY A 264 44.04 11.98 -0.66
C GLY A 264 42.58 11.81 -1.10
N ASN A 265 42.31 11.09 -2.20
CA ASN A 265 40.96 10.80 -2.65
C ASN A 265 40.35 9.67 -1.83
N LYS A 266 39.05 9.76 -1.50
CA LYS A 266 38.37 8.70 -0.78
C LYS A 266 38.19 7.44 -1.66
N ILE A 267 38.62 6.31 -1.10
CA ILE A 267 38.34 4.99 -1.69
C ILE A 267 37.02 4.49 -1.14
N TYR A 268 36.18 3.94 -2.01
CA TYR A 268 34.86 3.42 -1.66
C TYR A 268 34.78 1.94 -2.01
N THR A 269 34.07 1.18 -1.20
CA THR A 269 33.59 -0.16 -1.53
C THR A 269 32.07 -0.17 -1.57
N LYS A 270 31.51 -1.18 -2.21
CA LYS A 270 30.06 -1.44 -2.17
C LYS A 270 29.72 -2.12 -0.85
N ASP A 271 28.64 -1.68 -0.22
CA ASP A 271 28.09 -2.27 1.00
C ASP A 271 26.56 -2.22 0.93
N LEU A 272 25.88 -2.87 1.85
CA LEU A 272 24.43 -2.88 1.94
C LEU A 272 23.96 -1.90 3.02
N SER A 273 22.96 -1.09 2.72
CA SER A 273 22.21 -0.32 3.71
C SER A 273 21.38 -1.27 4.56
N LEU A 274 21.67 -1.34 5.85
CA LEU A 274 20.98 -2.23 6.78
C LEU A 274 19.51 -1.87 6.92
N THR A 275 19.19 -0.58 7.11
CA THR A 275 17.82 -0.12 7.30
C THR A 275 16.95 -0.41 6.08
N LYS A 276 17.48 -0.22 4.88
CA LYS A 276 16.78 -0.53 3.62
C LYS A 276 16.60 -2.03 3.40
N LEU A 277 17.65 -2.81 3.66
CA LEU A 277 17.61 -4.26 3.53
C LEU A 277 16.52 -4.86 4.41
N VAL A 278 16.55 -4.49 5.69
CA VAL A 278 15.63 -5.02 6.70
C VAL A 278 14.20 -4.49 6.48
N GLY A 279 14.06 -3.23 6.05
CA GLY A 279 12.75 -2.65 5.70
C GLY A 279 12.09 -3.39 4.54
N LEU A 280 12.86 -3.68 3.50
CA LEU A 280 12.36 -4.43 2.35
C LEU A 280 12.01 -5.88 2.71
N ASP A 281 12.84 -6.54 3.52
CA ASP A 281 12.56 -7.89 4.01
C ASP A 281 11.28 -7.93 4.86
N TYR A 282 11.13 -6.97 5.77
CA TYR A 282 9.92 -6.82 6.59
C TYR A 282 8.66 -6.64 5.71
N LEU A 283 8.70 -5.74 4.72
CA LEU A 283 7.56 -5.50 3.83
C LEU A 283 7.18 -6.76 3.04
N ILE A 284 8.18 -7.50 2.51
CA ILE A 284 7.94 -8.76 1.82
C ILE A 284 7.25 -9.77 2.73
N ASN A 285 7.73 -9.91 3.97
CA ASN A 285 7.19 -10.88 4.93
C ASN A 285 5.77 -10.47 5.37
N ASN A 286 5.54 -9.19 5.68
CA ASN A 286 4.20 -8.69 6.05
C ASN A 286 3.19 -8.91 4.90
N LEU A 287 3.55 -8.58 3.66
CA LEU A 287 2.66 -8.81 2.52
C LEU A 287 2.39 -10.29 2.27
N TYR A 288 3.38 -11.16 2.47
CA TYR A 288 3.23 -12.59 2.24
C TYR A 288 2.48 -13.28 3.38
N ASP A 289 2.94 -13.12 4.62
CA ASP A 289 2.45 -13.88 5.76
C ASP A 289 1.11 -13.35 6.28
N ASP A 290 0.96 -12.02 6.37
CA ASP A 290 -0.23 -11.41 6.95
C ASP A 290 -1.29 -11.08 5.89
N VAL A 291 -0.91 -10.35 4.84
CA VAL A 291 -1.88 -9.84 3.88
C VAL A 291 -2.40 -10.93 2.95
N LEU A 292 -1.52 -11.73 2.32
CA LEU A 292 -1.97 -12.80 1.40
C LEU A 292 -2.72 -13.91 2.12
N ASN A 293 -2.23 -14.36 3.28
CA ASN A 293 -2.87 -15.45 4.04
C ASN A 293 -4.24 -15.05 4.61
N THR A 294 -4.38 -13.79 5.02
CA THR A 294 -5.63 -13.26 5.56
C THR A 294 -6.60 -12.84 4.46
N GLY A 295 -6.07 -12.37 3.33
CA GLY A 295 -6.78 -11.66 2.28
C GLY A 295 -6.86 -10.15 2.57
N TYR A 296 -6.51 -9.32 1.57
CA TYR A 296 -6.30 -7.89 1.75
C TYR A 296 -7.47 -7.17 2.44
N ARG A 297 -8.70 -7.37 1.97
CA ARG A 297 -9.88 -6.72 2.58
C ARG A 297 -10.08 -7.10 4.04
N LYS A 298 -9.92 -8.39 4.36
CA LYS A 298 -10.06 -8.85 5.74
C LYS A 298 -8.94 -8.32 6.62
N TYR A 299 -7.71 -8.22 6.09
CA TYR A 299 -6.58 -7.63 6.78
C TYR A 299 -6.84 -6.15 7.11
N ILE A 300 -7.26 -5.35 6.13
CA ILE A 300 -7.62 -3.93 6.33
C ILE A 300 -8.82 -3.77 7.27
N SER A 301 -9.86 -4.59 7.11
CA SER A 301 -11.02 -4.55 8.02
C SER A 301 -10.64 -4.84 9.48
N ARG A 302 -9.69 -5.74 9.72
CA ARG A 302 -9.15 -5.99 11.07
C ARG A 302 -8.35 -4.82 11.60
N MET A 303 -7.59 -4.18 10.73
CA MET A 303 -6.73 -3.05 11.08
C MET A 303 -7.55 -1.85 11.61
N PHE A 304 -8.75 -1.64 11.09
CA PHE A 304 -9.60 -0.49 11.39
C PHE A 304 -10.89 -0.86 12.15
N ASP A 305 -10.90 -2.01 12.83
CA ASP A 305 -11.99 -2.48 13.68
C ASP A 305 -13.32 -2.77 12.95
N PHE A 306 -13.29 -2.95 11.61
CA PHE A 306 -14.42 -3.39 10.78
C PHE A 306 -14.53 -4.92 10.65
N TYR A 307 -13.90 -5.67 11.53
CA TYR A 307 -13.97 -7.12 11.58
C TYR A 307 -14.56 -7.58 12.90
N HIS A 308 -15.62 -8.38 12.83
CA HIS A 308 -16.29 -8.97 14.00
C HIS A 308 -15.74 -10.37 14.31
N PRO A 309 -14.90 -10.53 15.33
CA PRO A 309 -14.25 -11.81 15.61
C PRO A 309 -15.22 -12.95 15.88
N MET A 310 -16.37 -12.67 16.52
CA MET A 310 -17.36 -13.69 16.89
C MET A 310 -18.13 -14.25 15.70
N SER A 311 -18.46 -13.44 14.70
CA SER A 311 -19.13 -13.89 13.48
C SER A 311 -18.16 -14.22 12.34
N GLY A 312 -16.92 -13.75 12.43
CA GLY A 312 -15.94 -13.84 11.35
C GLY A 312 -16.23 -12.94 10.16
N GLN A 313 -17.20 -12.03 10.28
CA GLN A 313 -17.65 -11.13 9.23
C GLN A 313 -16.83 -9.83 9.20
N CYS A 314 -16.72 -9.26 8.01
CA CYS A 314 -16.18 -7.92 7.80
C CYS A 314 -17.30 -6.99 7.37
N GLU A 315 -17.33 -5.80 7.95
CA GLU A 315 -18.26 -4.74 7.59
C GLU A 315 -17.55 -3.76 6.66
N TYR A 316 -17.94 -3.72 5.41
CA TYR A 316 -17.43 -2.76 4.42
C TYR A 316 -18.35 -2.66 3.21
N ASP A 317 -18.30 -1.52 2.54
CA ASP A 317 -18.89 -1.33 1.23
C ASP A 317 -17.86 -1.58 0.11
N PHE A 318 -18.37 -1.79 -1.10
CA PHE A 318 -17.55 -1.99 -2.27
C PHE A 318 -18.11 -1.20 -3.45
N ILE A 319 -17.32 -0.27 -4.00
CA ILE A 319 -17.73 0.49 -5.18
C ILE A 319 -17.47 -0.36 -6.41
N SER A 320 -18.53 -0.72 -7.11
CA SER A 320 -18.41 -1.22 -8.47
C SER A 320 -19.71 -0.98 -9.25
N LYS A 321 -19.65 -0.16 -10.27
CA LYS A 321 -20.73 -0.04 -11.26
C LYS A 321 -20.96 -1.36 -12.02
N GLU A 322 -19.93 -2.19 -12.11
CA GLU A 322 -19.98 -3.50 -12.76
C GLU A 322 -20.52 -4.59 -11.85
N SER A 323 -20.37 -4.45 -10.51
CA SER A 323 -20.77 -5.53 -9.59
C SER A 323 -22.27 -5.71 -9.52
N ASP A 324 -23.06 -4.66 -9.56
CA ASP A 324 -24.52 -4.79 -9.53
C ASP A 324 -25.00 -5.43 -10.83
N ASN A 325 -24.47 -5.00 -11.97
CA ASN A 325 -24.77 -5.60 -13.25
C ASN A 325 -24.25 -7.05 -13.33
N LEU A 326 -23.03 -7.30 -12.83
CA LEU A 326 -22.46 -8.64 -12.77
C LEU A 326 -23.24 -9.54 -11.80
N ARG A 327 -23.66 -9.03 -10.65
CA ARG A 327 -24.48 -9.77 -9.68
C ARG A 327 -25.82 -10.17 -10.31
N LEU A 328 -26.55 -9.23 -10.88
CA LEU A 328 -27.81 -9.48 -11.57
C LEU A 328 -27.64 -10.48 -12.71
N TYR A 329 -26.55 -10.36 -13.46
CA TYR A 329 -26.21 -11.31 -14.51
C TYR A 329 -25.95 -12.71 -13.94
N LEU A 330 -25.07 -12.85 -12.93
CA LEU A 330 -24.75 -14.13 -12.27
C LEU A 330 -25.98 -14.79 -11.66
N ASP A 331 -26.85 -14.02 -11.00
CA ASP A 331 -28.12 -14.51 -10.46
C ASP A 331 -29.02 -15.01 -11.59
N SER A 332 -29.10 -14.30 -12.70
CA SER A 332 -29.91 -14.66 -13.86
C SER A 332 -29.47 -15.95 -14.57
N ILE A 333 -28.19 -16.31 -14.47
CA ILE A 333 -27.59 -17.52 -15.05
C ILE A 333 -27.32 -18.64 -14.04
N THR A 334 -27.57 -18.40 -12.75
CA THR A 334 -27.38 -19.40 -11.72
C THR A 334 -28.22 -20.64 -12.02
N GLY A 335 -27.60 -21.81 -11.93
CA GLY A 335 -28.24 -23.08 -12.27
C GLY A 335 -28.25 -23.45 -13.76
N LYS A 336 -28.00 -22.49 -14.68
CA LYS A 336 -28.02 -22.79 -16.14
C LYS A 336 -26.72 -23.47 -16.57
N PRO A 337 -26.78 -24.53 -17.41
CA PRO A 337 -25.59 -25.17 -17.93
C PRO A 337 -25.04 -24.46 -19.17
N PHE A 338 -23.73 -24.29 -19.25
CA PHE A 338 -22.97 -23.82 -20.38
C PHE A 338 -22.28 -25.02 -21.07
N LEU A 339 -22.84 -25.51 -22.14
CA LEU A 339 -22.41 -26.75 -22.77
C LEU A 339 -21.15 -26.59 -23.62
N THR A 340 -21.03 -25.45 -24.30
CA THR A 340 -19.95 -25.17 -25.26
C THR A 340 -19.08 -23.99 -24.86
N ALA A 341 -17.91 -23.85 -25.48
CA ALA A 341 -17.08 -22.68 -25.29
C ALA A 341 -17.78 -21.37 -25.73
N LYS A 342 -18.65 -21.43 -26.72
CA LYS A 342 -19.45 -20.29 -27.20
C LYS A 342 -20.43 -19.81 -26.13
N ASP A 343 -21.06 -20.75 -25.41
CA ASP A 343 -22.02 -20.41 -24.34
C ASP A 343 -21.35 -19.71 -23.14
N ARG A 344 -20.06 -19.98 -22.89
CA ARG A 344 -19.29 -19.41 -21.78
C ARG A 344 -18.77 -18.01 -22.06
N LYS A 345 -18.71 -17.62 -23.34
CA LYS A 345 -18.14 -16.33 -23.75
C LYS A 345 -18.78 -15.13 -23.04
N PRO A 346 -20.12 -15.02 -22.93
CA PRO A 346 -20.75 -13.93 -22.18
C PRO A 346 -20.37 -13.90 -20.69
N LEU A 347 -20.21 -15.07 -20.05
CA LEU A 347 -19.78 -15.15 -18.66
C LEU A 347 -18.32 -14.66 -18.49
N ILE A 348 -17.43 -15.07 -19.41
CA ILE A 348 -16.03 -14.64 -19.40
C ILE A 348 -15.92 -13.14 -19.66
N GLU A 349 -16.72 -12.61 -20.57
CA GLU A 349 -16.81 -11.18 -20.87
C GLU A 349 -17.38 -10.39 -19.68
N ALA A 350 -18.39 -10.89 -19.00
CA ALA A 350 -18.98 -10.24 -17.84
C ALA A 350 -18.03 -10.20 -16.62
N VAL A 351 -17.29 -11.28 -16.36
CA VAL A 351 -16.30 -11.32 -15.27
C VAL A 351 -15.05 -10.48 -15.63
N HIS A 352 -14.78 -10.26 -16.89
CA HIS A 352 -13.81 -9.33 -17.49
C HIS A 352 -12.41 -9.33 -16.87
N ILE A 353 -11.73 -10.47 -16.85
CA ILE A 353 -10.33 -10.55 -16.41
C ILE A 353 -9.42 -10.62 -17.62
N THR A 354 -8.42 -9.75 -17.68
CA THR A 354 -7.44 -9.69 -18.76
C THR A 354 -6.04 -10.06 -18.32
N ASN A 355 -5.22 -10.56 -19.24
CA ASN A 355 -3.78 -10.70 -19.04
C ASN A 355 -3.08 -9.35 -19.32
N LYS A 356 -1.74 -9.34 -19.23
CA LYS A 356 -0.91 -8.13 -19.49
C LYS A 356 -1.10 -7.53 -20.88
N ASP A 357 -1.53 -8.33 -21.85
CA ASP A 357 -1.72 -7.93 -23.24
C ASP A 357 -3.19 -7.56 -23.54
N GLY A 358 -4.04 -7.41 -22.51
CA GLY A 358 -5.44 -7.06 -22.63
C GLY A 358 -6.35 -8.21 -23.09
N LYS A 359 -5.84 -9.46 -23.20
CA LYS A 359 -6.63 -10.62 -23.62
C LYS A 359 -7.41 -11.22 -22.44
N LEU A 360 -8.71 -11.46 -22.64
CA LEU A 360 -9.57 -12.07 -21.64
C LEU A 360 -9.06 -13.47 -21.22
N LEU A 361 -9.02 -13.69 -19.92
CA LEU A 361 -8.68 -14.99 -19.33
C LEU A 361 -9.93 -15.85 -19.20
N SER A 362 -9.82 -17.11 -19.62
CA SER A 362 -10.94 -18.07 -19.63
C SER A 362 -10.68 -19.30 -18.75
N ASN A 363 -9.68 -19.23 -17.87
CA ASN A 363 -9.40 -20.31 -16.92
C ASN A 363 -10.43 -20.28 -15.78
N LEU A 364 -11.02 -21.44 -15.46
CA LEU A 364 -12.07 -21.57 -14.46
C LEU A 364 -11.62 -21.18 -13.05
N GLU A 365 -10.40 -21.55 -12.66
CA GLU A 365 -9.82 -21.19 -11.36
C GLU A 365 -9.65 -19.68 -11.25
N THR A 366 -9.08 -19.05 -12.28
CA THR A 366 -8.89 -17.59 -12.34
C THR A 366 -10.21 -16.83 -12.26
N LEU A 367 -11.26 -17.32 -12.95
CA LEU A 367 -12.59 -16.70 -12.89
C LEU A 367 -13.20 -16.85 -11.47
N ASN A 368 -13.08 -18.01 -10.85
CA ASN A 368 -13.56 -18.23 -9.48
C ASN A 368 -12.80 -17.41 -8.44
N GLU A 369 -11.49 -17.27 -8.60
CA GLU A 369 -10.68 -16.38 -7.74
C GLU A 369 -11.15 -14.94 -7.85
N ALA A 370 -11.39 -14.46 -9.07
CA ALA A 370 -11.88 -13.10 -9.27
C ALA A 370 -13.28 -12.87 -8.69
N LEU A 371 -14.21 -13.81 -8.87
CA LEU A 371 -15.53 -13.72 -8.24
C LEU A 371 -15.41 -13.68 -6.71
N LYS A 372 -14.53 -14.50 -6.13
CA LYS A 372 -14.24 -14.49 -4.69
C LYS A 372 -13.63 -13.17 -4.24
N GLU A 373 -12.65 -12.65 -4.98
CA GLU A 373 -11.96 -11.39 -4.67
C GLU A 373 -12.90 -10.17 -4.78
N GLN A 374 -13.88 -10.23 -5.69
CA GLN A 374 -14.93 -9.22 -5.84
C GLN A 374 -16.08 -9.39 -4.83
N GLY A 375 -16.05 -10.40 -3.95
CA GLY A 375 -17.05 -10.63 -2.90
C GLY A 375 -18.32 -11.33 -3.36
N PHE A 376 -18.33 -11.91 -4.58
CA PHE A 376 -19.48 -12.68 -5.03
C PHE A 376 -19.54 -14.06 -4.36
N PRO A 377 -20.70 -14.50 -3.86
CA PRO A 377 -20.86 -15.86 -3.35
C PRO A 377 -20.85 -16.92 -4.44
N HIS A 378 -21.06 -16.49 -5.69
CA HIS A 378 -21.15 -17.37 -6.84
C HIS A 378 -19.86 -18.14 -7.10
N ARG A 379 -20.02 -19.39 -7.59
CA ARG A 379 -18.93 -20.27 -8.00
C ARG A 379 -19.26 -20.93 -9.33
N ILE A 380 -18.27 -20.99 -10.22
CA ILE A 380 -18.38 -21.71 -11.50
C ILE A 380 -17.89 -23.12 -11.26
N MET A 381 -18.80 -24.09 -11.45
CA MET A 381 -18.54 -25.53 -11.31
C MET A 381 -18.34 -26.15 -12.69
N LYS A 382 -17.46 -27.15 -12.76
CA LYS A 382 -17.22 -27.95 -13.98
C LYS A 382 -17.69 -29.38 -13.74
N TYR A 383 -18.47 -29.92 -14.67
CA TYR A 383 -18.93 -31.30 -14.60
C TYR A 383 -19.12 -31.91 -16.00
N SER A 384 -19.44 -33.19 -16.05
CA SER A 384 -19.76 -33.94 -17.28
C SER A 384 -21.15 -34.52 -17.20
N ALA A 385 -21.93 -34.39 -18.28
CA ALA A 385 -23.26 -34.97 -18.37
C ALA A 385 -23.61 -35.35 -19.81
N THR A 386 -24.60 -36.21 -19.95
CA THR A 386 -25.23 -36.52 -21.26
C THR A 386 -26.49 -35.65 -21.38
N VAL A 387 -26.58 -34.87 -22.44
CA VAL A 387 -27.74 -34.03 -22.74
C VAL A 387 -28.27 -34.45 -24.11
N GLY A 388 -29.45 -35.05 -24.10
CA GLY A 388 -29.96 -35.77 -25.26
C GLY A 388 -29.10 -37.00 -25.57
N GLU A 389 -28.71 -37.15 -26.83
CA GLU A 389 -27.83 -38.25 -27.28
C GLU A 389 -26.33 -37.92 -27.20
N LYS A 390 -25.98 -36.69 -26.82
CA LYS A 390 -24.60 -36.21 -26.82
C LYS A 390 -24.02 -36.11 -25.42
N ARG A 391 -22.80 -36.68 -25.21
CA ARG A 391 -22.05 -36.58 -23.99
C ARG A 391 -21.12 -35.35 -24.02
N TYR A 392 -21.26 -34.46 -23.03
CA TYR A 392 -20.42 -33.28 -22.83
C TYR A 392 -19.49 -33.52 -21.61
N ARG A 393 -18.20 -33.33 -21.80
CA ARG A 393 -17.17 -33.57 -20.75
C ARG A 393 -16.75 -32.31 -19.98
N ASN A 394 -17.19 -31.15 -20.39
CA ASN A 394 -16.78 -29.89 -19.85
C ASN A 394 -17.95 -28.89 -19.85
N ILE A 395 -18.91 -29.15 -19.01
CA ILE A 395 -20.07 -28.27 -18.82
C ILE A 395 -19.74 -27.36 -17.64
N TRP A 396 -19.98 -26.06 -17.80
CA TRP A 396 -19.90 -25.11 -16.70
C TRP A 396 -21.30 -24.82 -16.17
N LYS A 397 -21.38 -24.53 -14.87
CA LYS A 397 -22.61 -24.12 -14.21
C LYS A 397 -22.26 -23.13 -13.11
N VAL A 398 -22.93 -21.98 -13.09
CA VAL A 398 -22.82 -21.04 -11.98
C VAL A 398 -23.72 -21.50 -10.85
N MET A 399 -23.18 -21.57 -9.65
CA MET A 399 -23.88 -21.94 -8.42
C MET A 399 -23.75 -20.80 -7.42
N ASN A 400 -24.82 -20.52 -6.70
CA ASN A 400 -24.81 -19.63 -5.56
C ASN A 400 -24.99 -20.51 -4.29
N PRO A 401 -23.99 -20.60 -3.39
CA PRO A 401 -24.09 -21.44 -2.20
C PRO A 401 -25.15 -20.97 -1.19
N GLN A 402 -25.70 -19.76 -1.37
CA GLN A 402 -26.73 -19.18 -0.52
C GLN A 402 -28.16 -19.46 -1.00
N THR A 403 -28.29 -20.05 -2.18
CA THR A 403 -29.55 -20.58 -2.74
C THR A 403 -29.45 -22.09 -2.89
#